data_cee39f0b884e05bbe634f60c26611f21
#
_entry.id   cee39f0b884e05bbe634f60c26611f21
#
_cell.length_a   1.000
_cell.length_b   1.000
_cell.length_c   1.000
_cell.angle_alpha   90.00
_cell.angle_beta   90.00
_cell.angle_gamma   90.00
#
_symmetry.space_group_name_H-M   'P 1'
#
loop_
_entity.id
_entity.type
_entity.pdbx_description
1 polymer ?
#
loop_
_entity_poly.entity_id
_entity_poly.type
_entity_poly.pdbx_seq_one_letter_code
_entity_poly.pdbx_strand_id
1 'polypeptide(L)'
;MNEQYKNQVKLLLRIMPLIFRIEDFAVHGGTAINLFIKDMPRYSVDIDITYIPLLERVESLENINALLTTLKSEIQRAVPGIRVIHKPDVWKLLCTLSGISVKIEVNGTKRGLILPPEIHDLCPKAQKEFSMGGKARIVSFSQLYGGKIAAALSRQHPRDLFDCKYMEINSFDDVKGGLLFALAGSDKPVIESLNPNPVN
;
A
#
# COMPACT_ATOMS: atom_id res chain seq x y z
N MET A 1 21.12 -2.56 -11.00
CA MET A 1 19.83 -2.25 -10.34
C MET A 1 19.73 -0.76 -10.19
N ASN A 2 18.57 -0.14 -10.43
CA ASN A 2 18.45 1.32 -10.49
C ASN A 2 18.61 1.91 -9.08
N GLU A 3 19.68 2.66 -8.83
CA GLU A 3 20.02 3.31 -7.55
C GLU A 3 18.89 4.24 -7.05
N GLN A 4 18.15 4.84 -7.98
CA GLN A 4 17.00 5.67 -7.66
C GLN A 4 15.91 4.90 -6.89
N TYR A 5 15.54 3.71 -7.35
CA TYR A 5 14.55 2.89 -6.66
C TYR A 5 15.02 2.42 -5.28
N LYS A 6 16.32 2.12 -5.14
CA LYS A 6 16.92 1.77 -3.86
C LYS A 6 16.79 2.93 -2.86
N ASN A 7 17.11 4.14 -3.29
CA ASN A 7 16.98 5.34 -2.46
C ASN A 7 15.51 5.65 -2.10
N GLN A 8 14.56 5.39 -3.00
CA GLN A 8 13.14 5.50 -2.69
C GLN A 8 12.70 4.51 -1.61
N VAL A 9 13.11 3.24 -1.70
CA VAL A 9 12.81 2.25 -0.66
C VAL A 9 13.44 2.65 0.67
N LYS A 10 14.68 3.15 0.68
CA LYS A 10 15.34 3.64 1.89
C LYS A 10 14.56 4.78 2.55
N LEU A 11 14.06 5.73 1.76
CA LEU A 11 13.22 6.82 2.28
C LEU A 11 11.88 6.28 2.80
N LEU A 12 11.25 5.37 2.07
CA LEU A 12 10.01 4.69 2.45
C LEU A 12 10.15 4.01 3.81
N LEU A 13 11.23 3.24 4.02
CA LEU A 13 11.49 2.54 5.27
C LEU A 13 11.73 3.47 6.45
N ARG A 14 12.26 4.68 6.23
CA ARG A 14 12.37 5.73 7.28
C ARG A 14 11.01 6.28 7.71
N ILE A 15 10.03 6.29 6.80
CA ILE A 15 8.68 6.79 7.04
C ILE A 15 7.78 5.71 7.67
N MET A 16 7.97 4.45 7.34
CA MET A 16 7.11 3.33 7.73
C MET A 16 6.82 3.25 9.24
N PRO A 17 7.78 3.46 10.16
CA PRO A 17 7.51 3.45 11.61
C PRO A 17 6.51 4.50 12.07
N LEU A 18 6.41 5.64 11.37
CA LEU A 18 5.46 6.70 11.69
C LEU A 18 4.04 6.31 11.26
N ILE A 19 3.91 5.64 10.11
CA ILE A 19 2.64 5.08 9.65
C ILE A 19 2.17 3.96 10.59
N PHE A 20 3.08 3.10 11.04
CA PHE A 20 2.75 2.00 11.94
C PHE A 20 2.13 2.45 13.27
N ARG A 21 2.46 3.65 13.75
CA ARG A 21 1.90 4.23 14.98
C ARG A 21 0.43 4.63 14.85
N ILE A 22 -0.06 4.83 13.63
CA ILE A 22 -1.46 5.18 13.38
C ILE A 22 -2.25 3.88 13.32
N GLU A 23 -3.02 3.60 14.38
CA GLU A 23 -3.77 2.34 14.51
C GLU A 23 -4.87 2.18 13.47
N ASP A 24 -5.40 3.29 12.97
CA ASP A 24 -6.44 3.34 11.94
C ASP A 24 -5.91 3.05 10.52
N PHE A 25 -4.61 2.79 10.37
CA PHE A 25 -3.99 2.53 9.07
C PHE A 25 -3.46 1.10 8.95
N ALA A 26 -3.77 0.46 7.82
CA ALA A 26 -3.14 -0.78 7.39
C ALA A 26 -2.52 -0.61 6.01
N VAL A 27 -1.29 -1.10 5.84
CA VAL A 27 -0.58 -1.06 4.55
C VAL A 27 -1.11 -2.15 3.63
N HIS A 28 -1.25 -1.83 2.36
CA HIS A 28 -1.59 -2.80 1.33
C HIS A 28 -0.73 -2.60 0.06
N GLY A 29 -1.10 -3.26 -1.04
CA GLY A 29 -0.46 -3.06 -2.32
C GLY A 29 0.95 -3.65 -2.45
N GLY A 30 1.73 -3.09 -3.37
CA GLY A 30 3.04 -3.65 -3.72
C GLY A 30 4.06 -3.60 -2.59
N THR A 31 4.02 -2.58 -1.76
CA THR A 31 4.94 -2.43 -0.62
C THR A 31 4.68 -3.48 0.45
N ALA A 32 3.42 -3.73 0.81
CA ALA A 32 3.06 -4.82 1.72
C ALA A 32 3.58 -6.17 1.21
N ILE A 33 3.31 -6.49 -0.06
CA ILE A 33 3.72 -7.76 -0.68
C ILE A 33 5.24 -7.91 -0.69
N ASN A 34 5.93 -6.92 -1.24
CA ASN A 34 7.34 -7.09 -1.59
C ASN A 34 8.33 -6.83 -0.45
N LEU A 35 7.93 -6.06 0.58
CA LEU A 35 8.83 -5.73 1.69
C LEU A 35 8.49 -6.46 2.99
N PHE A 36 7.28 -7.04 3.13
CA PHE A 36 6.85 -7.63 4.39
C PHE A 36 6.33 -9.08 4.25
N ILE A 37 5.69 -9.45 3.13
CA ILE A 37 5.16 -10.80 2.91
C ILE A 37 6.16 -11.67 2.15
N LYS A 38 6.76 -11.13 1.08
CA LYS A 38 7.78 -11.81 0.27
C LYS A 38 9.16 -11.25 0.58
N ASP A 39 10.20 -12.02 0.30
CA ASP A 39 11.59 -11.61 0.56
C ASP A 39 12.15 -10.69 -0.55
N MET A 40 11.46 -9.57 -0.77
CA MET A 40 11.81 -8.48 -1.70
C MET A 40 12.18 -8.97 -3.11
N PRO A 41 11.27 -9.64 -3.83
CA PRO A 41 11.50 -10.06 -5.20
C PRO A 41 11.66 -8.88 -6.17
N ARG A 42 11.06 -7.74 -5.84
CA ARG A 42 11.23 -6.46 -6.55
C ARG A 42 11.13 -5.28 -5.59
N TYR A 43 11.61 -4.11 -6.00
CA TYR A 43 11.37 -2.88 -5.26
C TYR A 43 9.93 -2.40 -5.41
N SER A 44 9.37 -1.88 -4.32
CA SER A 44 8.13 -1.12 -4.29
C SER A 44 8.39 0.21 -3.61
N VAL A 45 7.92 1.29 -4.19
CA VAL A 45 8.34 2.66 -3.85
C VAL A 45 7.20 3.57 -3.40
N ASP A 46 5.97 3.10 -3.46
CA ASP A 46 4.78 3.79 -2.99
C ASP A 46 4.23 3.11 -1.72
N ILE A 47 3.59 3.86 -0.86
CA ILE A 47 2.91 3.34 0.33
C ILE A 47 1.41 3.50 0.13
N ASP A 48 0.74 2.40 -0.13
CA ASP A 48 -0.71 2.34 -0.24
C ASP A 48 -1.31 1.97 1.12
N ILE A 49 -2.34 2.68 1.57
CA ILE A 49 -2.95 2.54 2.90
C ILE A 49 -4.45 2.31 2.76
N THR A 50 -4.96 1.38 3.56
CA THR A 50 -6.38 1.20 3.86
C THR A 50 -6.69 1.88 5.17
N TYR A 51 -7.74 2.72 5.21
CA TYR A 51 -8.33 3.25 6.43
C TYR A 51 -9.22 2.18 7.06
N ILE A 52 -8.92 1.81 8.30
CA ILE A 52 -9.53 0.66 8.99
C ILE A 52 -10.97 0.95 9.47
N PRO A 53 -11.28 2.10 10.11
CA PRO A 53 -12.61 2.32 10.65
C PRO A 53 -13.70 2.36 9.57
N LEU A 54 -14.87 1.82 9.90
CA LEU A 54 -16.09 1.86 9.09
C LEU A 54 -17.04 2.92 9.64
N LEU A 55 -16.79 4.17 9.28
CA LEU A 55 -17.61 5.33 9.59
C LEU A 55 -18.36 5.80 8.35
N GLU A 56 -19.26 6.75 8.50
CA GLU A 56 -19.88 7.44 7.37
C GLU A 56 -18.82 8.02 6.44
N ARG A 57 -19.17 8.14 5.14
CA ARG A 57 -18.18 8.52 4.12
C ARG A 57 -17.51 9.86 4.40
N VAL A 58 -18.31 10.87 4.73
CA VAL A 58 -17.79 12.23 4.98
C VAL A 58 -16.87 12.22 6.18
N GLU A 59 -17.31 11.67 7.30
CA GLU A 59 -16.54 11.53 8.54
C GLU A 59 -15.22 10.76 8.31
N SER A 60 -15.27 9.66 7.56
CA SER A 60 -14.06 8.89 7.24
C SER A 60 -13.03 9.73 6.47
N LEU A 61 -13.48 10.51 5.46
CA LEU A 61 -12.59 11.31 4.62
C LEU A 61 -11.98 12.49 5.40
N GLU A 62 -12.75 13.09 6.31
CA GLU A 62 -12.27 14.11 7.24
C GLU A 62 -11.22 13.54 8.20
N ASN A 63 -11.47 12.38 8.80
CA ASN A 63 -10.52 11.68 9.67
C ASN A 63 -9.23 11.29 8.94
N ILE A 64 -9.33 10.76 7.72
CA ILE A 64 -8.16 10.47 6.89
C ILE A 64 -7.31 11.73 6.67
N ASN A 65 -7.92 12.88 6.36
CA ASN A 65 -7.20 14.13 6.17
C ASN A 65 -6.56 14.65 7.46
N ALA A 66 -7.23 14.52 8.60
CA ALA A 66 -6.67 14.86 9.91
C ALA A 66 -5.45 13.99 10.25
N LEU A 67 -5.54 12.67 10.05
CA LEU A 67 -4.43 11.73 10.25
C LEU A 67 -3.26 12.01 9.31
N LEU A 68 -3.52 12.30 8.03
CA LEU A 68 -2.48 12.67 7.08
C LEU A 68 -1.81 14.00 7.43
N THR A 69 -2.55 14.96 7.97
CA THR A 69 -2.00 16.25 8.44
C THR A 69 -1.06 16.03 9.63
N THR A 70 -1.46 15.19 10.59
CA THR A 70 -0.61 14.79 11.72
C THR A 70 0.63 14.05 11.25
N LEU A 71 0.45 13.04 10.38
CA LEU A 71 1.55 12.26 9.81
C LEU A 71 2.56 13.13 9.05
N LYS A 72 2.08 14.12 8.27
CA LYS A 72 2.95 15.11 7.61
C LYS A 72 3.88 15.80 8.62
N SER A 73 3.32 16.29 9.72
CA SER A 73 4.07 17.01 10.75
C SER A 73 5.08 16.09 11.44
N GLU A 74 4.72 14.85 11.70
CA GLU A 74 5.61 13.84 12.29
C GLU A 74 6.75 13.47 11.34
N ILE A 75 6.48 13.28 10.05
CA ILE A 75 7.49 12.99 9.04
C ILE A 75 8.49 14.15 8.96
N GLN A 76 8.01 15.40 8.91
CA GLN A 76 8.89 16.57 8.83
C GLN A 76 9.77 16.71 10.08
N ARG A 77 9.26 16.35 11.26
CA ARG A 77 10.04 16.36 12.50
C ARG A 77 11.07 15.22 12.56
N ALA A 78 10.70 14.02 12.10
CA ALA A 78 11.54 12.82 12.19
C ALA A 78 12.61 12.72 11.09
N VAL A 79 12.40 13.39 9.95
CA VAL A 79 13.28 13.33 8.78
C VAL A 79 13.72 14.75 8.41
N PRO A 80 14.85 15.25 8.97
CA PRO A 80 15.33 16.59 8.67
C PRO A 80 15.53 16.84 7.17
N GLY A 81 15.08 18.00 6.68
CA GLY A 81 15.21 18.40 5.29
C GLY A 81 14.16 17.81 4.33
N ILE A 82 13.24 16.97 4.81
CA ILE A 82 12.17 16.43 3.98
C ILE A 82 11.10 17.51 3.70
N ARG A 83 10.68 17.59 2.44
CA ARG A 83 9.50 18.36 2.04
C ARG A 83 8.30 17.42 1.92
N VAL A 84 7.22 17.74 2.63
CA VAL A 84 5.96 16.94 2.57
C VAL A 84 4.83 17.83 2.08
N ILE A 85 4.24 17.46 0.95
CA ILE A 85 3.07 18.11 0.36
C ILE A 85 1.85 17.23 0.65
N HIS A 86 0.86 17.77 1.34
CA HIS A 86 -0.44 17.14 1.54
C HIS A 86 -1.38 17.56 0.40
N LYS A 87 -2.05 16.59 -0.20
CA LYS A 87 -3.10 16.75 -1.22
C LYS A 87 -4.41 16.21 -0.66
N PRO A 88 -5.20 17.03 0.06
CA PRO A 88 -6.38 16.57 0.78
C PRO A 88 -7.49 16.04 -0.11
N ASP A 89 -7.66 16.59 -1.32
CA ASP A 89 -8.70 16.17 -2.27
C ASP A 89 -8.53 14.73 -2.80
N VAL A 90 -7.33 14.20 -2.68
CA VAL A 90 -6.95 12.84 -3.15
C VAL A 90 -6.27 12.02 -2.08
N TRP A 91 -6.34 12.45 -0.81
CA TRP A 91 -5.82 11.73 0.38
C TRP A 91 -4.38 11.24 0.23
N LYS A 92 -3.47 12.14 -0.22
CA LYS A 92 -2.08 11.81 -0.53
C LYS A 92 -1.09 12.72 0.18
N LEU A 93 0.04 12.12 0.59
CA LEU A 93 1.26 12.86 0.90
C LEU A 93 2.32 12.55 -0.15
N LEU A 94 2.99 13.59 -0.64
CA LEU A 94 4.20 13.46 -1.44
C LEU A 94 5.40 13.90 -0.58
N CYS A 95 6.25 12.94 -0.24
CA CYS A 95 7.42 13.10 0.61
C CYS A 95 8.67 13.17 -0.26
N THR A 96 9.38 14.29 -0.27
CA THR A 96 10.57 14.48 -1.10
C THR A 96 11.78 14.85 -0.24
N LEU A 97 12.87 14.10 -0.36
CA LEU A 97 14.16 14.33 0.29
C LEU A 97 15.29 14.23 -0.74
N SER A 98 16.07 15.29 -0.90
CA SER A 98 17.23 15.32 -1.82
C SER A 98 16.89 14.83 -3.24
N GLY A 99 15.75 15.24 -3.78
CA GLY A 99 15.28 14.83 -5.12
C GLY A 99 14.61 13.44 -5.20
N ILE A 100 14.64 12.67 -4.12
CA ILE A 100 13.98 11.37 -4.03
C ILE A 100 12.56 11.55 -3.49
N SER A 101 11.57 11.00 -4.18
CA SER A 101 10.17 11.14 -3.77
C SER A 101 9.52 9.78 -3.47
N VAL A 102 8.73 9.75 -2.39
CA VAL A 102 7.85 8.65 -2.00
C VAL A 102 6.44 9.18 -1.86
N LYS A 103 5.47 8.45 -2.38
CA LYS A 103 4.04 8.75 -2.28
C LYS A 103 3.42 7.89 -1.18
N ILE A 104 2.60 8.51 -0.34
CA ILE A 104 1.69 7.84 0.60
C ILE A 104 0.28 8.14 0.13
N GLU A 105 -0.52 7.12 -0.06
CA GLU A 105 -1.89 7.24 -0.58
C GLU A 105 -2.85 6.44 0.28
N VAL A 106 -3.89 7.09 0.79
CA VAL A 106 -4.99 6.41 1.48
C VAL A 106 -6.15 6.21 0.52
N ASN A 107 -6.65 4.98 0.45
CA ASN A 107 -7.79 4.68 -0.42
C ASN A 107 -9.08 5.21 0.20
N GLY A 108 -9.67 6.25 -0.38
CA GLY A 108 -10.91 6.87 0.09
C GLY A 108 -12.19 6.08 -0.23
N THR A 109 -12.12 5.10 -1.15
CA THR A 109 -13.27 4.30 -1.55
C THR A 109 -13.30 2.95 -0.83
N LYS A 110 -12.18 2.20 -0.87
CA LYS A 110 -12.04 0.87 -0.26
C LYS A 110 -11.54 1.01 1.18
N ARG A 111 -12.44 1.35 2.09
CA ARG A 111 -12.19 1.46 3.52
C ARG A 111 -12.63 0.19 4.23
N GLY A 112 -12.14 -0.01 5.43
CA GLY A 112 -12.44 -1.19 6.22
C GLY A 112 -11.59 -2.41 5.89
N LEU A 113 -11.77 -3.42 6.73
CA LEU A 113 -11.07 -4.69 6.63
C LEU A 113 -12.07 -5.83 6.51
N ILE A 114 -11.73 -6.84 5.70
CA ILE A 114 -12.51 -8.07 5.60
C ILE A 114 -12.22 -8.98 6.80
N LEU A 115 -10.96 -9.01 7.22
CA LEU A 115 -10.45 -9.75 8.37
C LEU A 115 -9.50 -8.84 9.15
N PRO A 116 -9.20 -9.13 10.42
CA PRO A 116 -8.21 -8.38 11.19
C PRO A 116 -6.89 -8.23 10.46
N PRO A 117 -6.19 -7.10 10.59
CA PRO A 117 -4.90 -6.90 9.98
C PRO A 117 -3.84 -7.69 10.72
N GLU A 118 -2.75 -8.02 10.05
CA GLU A 118 -1.61 -8.73 10.60
C GLU A 118 -0.39 -7.80 10.73
N ILE A 119 0.43 -8.05 11.75
CA ILE A 119 1.69 -7.31 11.93
C ILE A 119 2.83 -8.17 11.39
N HIS A 120 3.55 -7.64 10.41
CA HIS A 120 4.69 -8.30 9.80
C HIS A 120 5.97 -7.49 10.02
N ASP A 121 7.07 -8.21 10.24
CA ASP A 121 8.40 -7.62 10.23
C ASP A 121 8.88 -7.38 8.79
N LEU A 122 9.74 -6.40 8.60
CA LEU A 122 10.43 -6.18 7.33
C LEU A 122 11.17 -7.46 6.93
N CYS A 123 11.07 -7.87 5.66
CA CYS A 123 11.66 -9.12 5.18
C CYS A 123 13.19 -9.14 5.32
N PRO A 124 13.82 -10.33 5.52
CA PRO A 124 15.26 -10.47 5.79
C PRO A 124 16.15 -9.81 4.74
N LYS A 125 15.82 -9.96 3.46
CA LYS A 125 16.59 -9.36 2.38
C LYS A 125 16.57 -7.83 2.42
N ALA A 126 15.42 -7.22 2.70
CA ALA A 126 15.32 -5.77 2.85
C ALA A 126 16.06 -5.29 4.11
N GLN A 127 15.95 -6.01 5.24
CA GLN A 127 16.70 -5.70 6.45
C GLN A 127 18.21 -5.65 6.17
N LYS A 128 18.72 -6.66 5.47
CA LYS A 128 20.15 -6.77 5.13
C LYS A 128 20.57 -5.67 4.14
N GLU A 129 19.78 -5.44 3.09
CA GLU A 129 20.15 -4.47 2.04
C GLU A 129 20.15 -3.03 2.53
N PHE A 130 19.19 -2.67 3.37
CA PHE A 130 19.03 -1.31 3.86
C PHE A 130 19.62 -1.08 5.26
N SER A 131 20.07 -2.14 5.94
CA SER A 131 20.51 -2.09 7.35
C SER A 131 19.47 -1.45 8.27
N MET A 132 18.20 -1.78 8.04
CA MET A 132 17.05 -1.23 8.73
C MET A 132 16.12 -2.36 9.16
N GLY A 133 15.49 -2.22 10.34
CA GLY A 133 14.36 -3.03 10.76
C GLY A 133 13.07 -2.22 10.71
N GLY A 134 11.95 -2.88 10.90
CA GLY A 134 10.65 -2.23 10.99
C GLY A 134 9.50 -3.21 10.94
N LYS A 135 8.32 -2.71 11.31
CA LYS A 135 7.06 -3.47 11.26
C LYS A 135 6.03 -2.69 10.46
N ALA A 136 5.10 -3.41 9.85
CA ALA A 136 3.91 -2.84 9.24
C ALA A 136 2.68 -3.60 9.69
N ARG A 137 1.58 -2.88 9.92
CA ARG A 137 0.23 -3.45 10.00
C ARG A 137 -0.27 -3.60 8.58
N ILE A 138 -0.58 -4.82 8.15
CA ILE A 138 -0.91 -5.16 6.78
C ILE A 138 -2.34 -5.73 6.76
N VAL A 139 -3.12 -5.37 5.73
CA VAL A 139 -4.43 -5.98 5.51
C VAL A 139 -4.30 -7.50 5.35
N SER A 140 -5.34 -8.25 5.67
CA SER A 140 -5.31 -9.72 5.58
C SER A 140 -4.86 -10.19 4.20
N PHE A 141 -4.29 -11.39 4.16
CA PHE A 141 -3.81 -12.04 2.93
C PHE A 141 -4.87 -12.03 1.82
N SER A 142 -6.11 -12.37 2.16
CA SER A 142 -7.24 -12.36 1.22
C SER A 142 -7.46 -10.97 0.62
N GLN A 143 -7.50 -9.92 1.44
CA GLN A 143 -7.71 -8.54 0.99
C GLN A 143 -6.52 -8.04 0.16
N LEU A 144 -5.29 -8.36 0.56
CA LEU A 144 -4.07 -7.96 -0.11
C LEU A 144 -3.99 -8.52 -1.52
N TYR A 145 -4.09 -9.84 -1.66
CA TYR A 145 -3.95 -10.51 -2.95
C TYR A 145 -5.21 -10.45 -3.80
N GLY A 146 -6.39 -10.48 -3.20
CA GLY A 146 -7.65 -10.21 -3.91
C GLY A 146 -7.64 -8.83 -4.55
N GLY A 147 -7.17 -7.80 -3.81
CA GLY A 147 -6.95 -6.45 -4.34
C GLY A 147 -5.92 -6.41 -5.47
N LYS A 148 -4.87 -7.24 -5.38
CA LYS A 148 -3.83 -7.33 -6.42
C LYS A 148 -4.36 -7.99 -7.70
N ILE A 149 -5.17 -9.04 -7.59
CA ILE A 149 -5.83 -9.67 -8.74
C ILE A 149 -6.76 -8.66 -9.42
N ALA A 150 -7.61 -7.96 -8.66
CA ALA A 150 -8.49 -6.93 -9.22
C ALA A 150 -7.70 -5.84 -9.96
N ALA A 151 -6.58 -5.39 -9.40
CA ALA A 151 -5.71 -4.42 -10.05
C ALA A 151 -5.08 -4.96 -11.33
N ALA A 152 -4.62 -6.21 -11.35
CA ALA A 152 -4.08 -6.86 -12.53
C ALA A 152 -5.10 -6.98 -13.66
N LEU A 153 -6.33 -7.37 -13.33
CA LEU A 153 -7.44 -7.44 -14.28
C LEU A 153 -7.81 -6.06 -14.85
N SER A 154 -7.88 -5.04 -13.99
CA SER A 154 -8.32 -3.71 -14.37
C SER A 154 -7.28 -2.90 -15.15
N ARG A 155 -6.00 -2.97 -14.77
CA ARG A 155 -4.92 -2.13 -15.31
C ARG A 155 -3.96 -2.87 -16.22
N GLN A 156 -3.87 -4.20 -16.11
CA GLN A 156 -2.93 -5.07 -16.83
C GLN A 156 -1.46 -4.60 -16.72
N HIS A 157 -1.12 -3.94 -15.59
CA HIS A 157 0.22 -3.39 -15.40
C HIS A 157 1.22 -4.51 -15.08
N PRO A 158 2.42 -4.56 -15.70
CA PRO A 158 3.40 -5.62 -15.51
C PRO A 158 3.74 -5.93 -14.05
N ARG A 159 3.79 -4.91 -13.17
CA ARG A 159 4.04 -5.11 -11.73
C ARG A 159 2.91 -5.84 -11.01
N ASP A 160 1.65 -5.61 -11.42
CA ASP A 160 0.50 -6.28 -10.83
C ASP A 160 0.46 -7.74 -11.27
N LEU A 161 0.73 -8.01 -12.55
CA LEU A 161 0.86 -9.36 -13.09
C LEU A 161 2.02 -10.13 -12.44
N PHE A 162 3.16 -9.46 -12.22
CA PHE A 162 4.30 -10.04 -11.52
C PHE A 162 3.92 -10.45 -10.08
N ASP A 163 3.29 -9.57 -9.31
CA ASP A 163 2.88 -9.85 -7.94
C ASP A 163 1.87 -11.02 -7.89
N CYS A 164 0.94 -11.10 -8.87
CA CYS A 164 0.01 -12.23 -9.00
C CYS A 164 0.71 -13.54 -9.38
N LYS A 165 1.66 -13.51 -10.32
CA LYS A 165 2.41 -14.69 -10.76
C LYS A 165 3.16 -15.36 -9.62
N TYR A 166 3.71 -14.58 -8.71
CA TYR A 166 4.48 -15.07 -7.55
C TYR A 166 3.67 -15.14 -6.25
N MET A 167 2.35 -15.04 -6.36
CA MET A 167 1.45 -15.28 -5.23
C MET A 167 1.44 -16.78 -4.90
N GLU A 168 1.61 -17.10 -3.63
CA GLU A 168 1.49 -18.47 -3.12
C GLU A 168 0.13 -18.61 -2.46
N ILE A 169 -0.80 -19.29 -3.11
CA ILE A 169 -2.15 -19.63 -2.63
C ILE A 169 -2.35 -21.14 -2.72
N ASN A 170 -3.07 -21.70 -1.76
CA ASN A 170 -3.43 -23.10 -1.78
C ASN A 170 -4.68 -23.33 -2.65
N SER A 171 -5.61 -22.37 -2.60
CA SER A 171 -6.82 -22.39 -3.43
C SER A 171 -7.27 -20.96 -3.76
N PHE A 172 -8.19 -20.85 -4.73
CA PHE A 172 -8.79 -19.56 -5.06
C PHE A 172 -9.64 -19.01 -3.90
N ASP A 173 -10.16 -19.88 -3.04
CA ASP A 173 -10.96 -19.46 -1.88
C ASP A 173 -10.16 -18.61 -0.89
N ASP A 174 -8.83 -18.77 -0.83
CA ASP A 174 -7.94 -17.95 0.01
C ASP A 174 -8.02 -16.45 -0.33
N VAL A 175 -8.34 -16.10 -1.57
CA VAL A 175 -8.35 -14.72 -2.07
C VAL A 175 -9.70 -14.25 -2.59
N LYS A 176 -10.69 -15.14 -2.71
CA LYS A 176 -12.01 -14.86 -3.29
C LYS A 176 -12.74 -13.71 -2.60
N GLY A 177 -12.79 -13.72 -1.25
CA GLY A 177 -13.43 -12.66 -0.48
C GLY A 177 -12.78 -11.28 -0.74
N GLY A 178 -11.46 -11.22 -0.75
CA GLY A 178 -10.70 -10.02 -1.07
C GLY A 178 -10.89 -9.53 -2.50
N LEU A 179 -10.98 -10.45 -3.46
CA LEU A 179 -11.27 -10.11 -4.85
C LEU A 179 -12.67 -9.51 -5.00
N LEU A 180 -13.69 -10.12 -4.41
CA LEU A 180 -15.06 -9.61 -4.43
C LEU A 180 -15.15 -8.21 -3.80
N PHE A 181 -14.51 -8.01 -2.64
CA PHE A 181 -14.42 -6.71 -1.99
C PHE A 181 -13.74 -5.66 -2.90
N ALA A 182 -12.64 -6.04 -3.54
CA ALA A 182 -11.90 -5.14 -4.43
C ALA A 182 -12.68 -4.78 -5.70
N LEU A 183 -13.42 -5.73 -6.27
CA LEU A 183 -14.28 -5.51 -7.44
C LEU A 183 -15.49 -4.63 -7.10
N ALA A 184 -16.13 -4.87 -5.94
CA ALA A 184 -17.25 -4.05 -5.48
C ALA A 184 -16.88 -2.58 -5.26
N GLY A 185 -15.63 -2.30 -4.84
CA GLY A 185 -15.11 -0.94 -4.71
C GLY A 185 -14.35 -0.42 -5.94
N SER A 186 -14.52 -1.04 -7.11
CA SER A 186 -13.85 -0.61 -8.35
C SER A 186 -14.60 0.54 -9.02
N ASP A 187 -13.84 1.47 -9.62
CA ASP A 187 -14.40 2.54 -10.46
C ASP A 187 -14.88 2.01 -11.83
N LYS A 188 -14.53 0.76 -12.18
CA LYS A 188 -14.95 0.10 -13.42
C LYS A 188 -16.04 -0.93 -13.13
N PRO A 189 -16.97 -1.12 -14.07
CA PRO A 189 -17.93 -2.22 -14.00
C PRO A 189 -17.22 -3.56 -13.82
N VAL A 190 -17.78 -4.43 -12.99
CA VAL A 190 -17.18 -5.75 -12.70
C VAL A 190 -16.99 -6.57 -13.98
N ILE A 191 -17.94 -6.47 -14.91
CA ILE A 191 -17.88 -7.19 -16.21
C ILE A 191 -16.64 -6.78 -17.04
N GLU A 192 -16.25 -5.51 -17.02
CA GLU A 192 -15.04 -5.04 -17.72
C GLU A 192 -13.78 -5.55 -17.05
N SER A 193 -13.76 -5.63 -15.73
CA SER A 193 -12.62 -6.17 -14.98
C SER A 193 -12.45 -7.68 -15.20
N LEU A 194 -13.55 -8.42 -15.32
CA LEU A 194 -13.53 -9.87 -15.56
C LEU A 194 -13.32 -10.27 -17.03
N ASN A 195 -13.54 -9.34 -17.95
CA ASN A 195 -13.30 -9.53 -19.38
C ASN A 195 -12.36 -8.45 -19.91
N PRO A 196 -11.09 -8.42 -19.45
CA PRO A 196 -10.14 -7.38 -19.84
C PRO A 196 -9.80 -7.48 -21.33
N ASN A 197 -9.68 -6.34 -22.00
CA ASN A 197 -9.23 -6.28 -23.40
C ASN A 197 -7.84 -6.92 -23.50
N PRO A 198 -7.53 -7.67 -24.58
CA PRO A 198 -6.20 -8.19 -24.82
C PRO A 198 -5.16 -7.06 -24.78
N VAL A 199 -4.02 -7.32 -24.14
CA VAL A 199 -2.87 -6.41 -24.21
C VAL A 199 -2.28 -6.57 -25.61
N ASN A 200 -2.30 -5.52 -26.42
CA ASN A 200 -1.61 -5.46 -27.71
C ASN A 200 -0.12 -5.23 -27.52
#